data_486c9214ef0fd835342c250c779c9bd4
#
_entry.id   486c9214ef0fd835342c250c779c9bd4
#
_cell.length_a   1.000
_cell.length_b   1.000
_cell.length_c   1.000
_cell.angle_alpha   90.00
_cell.angle_beta   90.00
_cell.angle_gamma   90.00
#
_symmetry.space_group_name_H-M   'P 1'
#
loop_
_entity.id
_entity.type
_entity.pdbx_description
1 polymer ?
#
loop_
_entity_poly.entity_id
_entity_poly.type
_entity_poly.pdbx_seq_one_letter_code
_entity_poly.pdbx_strand_id
1 'polypeptide(L)'
;MQRKESPMCLWHGLTMSHRLLPTLRYPIAPSLGAFVHQLEERGLLRRIQIPVSMRHEITEIHRRVLEANGPALLIEQPVREDGTPSTMPVLVNVFGTNERIALAMGLDVRDLDALGEGLAQLRSPKP
;
A
#
# COMPACT_ATOMS: atom_id res chain seq x y z
N MET A 1 -52.37 17.74 -7.19
CA MET A 1 -51.12 17.28 -7.82
C MET A 1 -50.26 16.60 -6.77
N GLN A 2 -50.32 15.32 -6.67
CA GLN A 2 -49.45 14.54 -5.76
C GLN A 2 -48.07 14.42 -6.41
N ARG A 3 -47.08 15.06 -5.82
CA ARG A 3 -45.68 14.77 -6.15
C ARG A 3 -45.43 13.32 -5.71
N LYS A 4 -45.24 12.42 -6.69
CA LYS A 4 -44.65 11.13 -6.41
C LYS A 4 -43.27 11.37 -5.82
N GLU A 5 -43.16 11.26 -4.52
CA GLU A 5 -41.88 11.15 -3.87
C GLU A 5 -41.19 9.91 -4.43
N SER A 6 -40.09 10.14 -5.17
CA SER A 6 -39.32 9.05 -5.71
C SER A 6 -38.76 8.23 -4.55
N PRO A 7 -38.69 6.88 -4.68
CA PRO A 7 -38.16 6.02 -3.62
C PRO A 7 -36.71 6.30 -3.24
N MET A 8 -36.04 7.18 -3.93
CA MET A 8 -34.68 7.63 -3.59
C MET A 8 -34.59 8.44 -2.28
N CYS A 9 -35.66 9.13 -1.83
CA CYS A 9 -35.65 9.90 -0.59
C CYS A 9 -35.61 9.03 0.67
N LEU A 10 -36.11 7.80 0.61
CA LEU A 10 -36.06 6.85 1.74
C LEU A 10 -34.65 6.27 2.00
N TRP A 11 -33.75 6.37 1.03
CA TRP A 11 -32.38 5.89 1.15
C TRP A 11 -31.41 6.92 1.75
N HIS A 12 -31.77 8.19 1.83
CA HIS A 12 -30.91 9.25 2.39
C HIS A 12 -30.68 9.08 3.90
N GLY A 13 -31.60 8.48 4.64
CA GLY A 13 -31.42 8.18 6.07
C GLY A 13 -30.51 6.97 6.32
N LEU A 14 -30.36 6.08 5.34
CA LEU A 14 -29.52 4.88 5.43
C LEU A 14 -28.10 5.10 4.87
N THR A 15 -27.88 6.16 4.09
CA THR A 15 -26.59 6.47 3.47
C THR A 15 -25.53 6.93 4.45
N MET A 16 -25.87 7.37 5.66
CA MET A 16 -24.89 7.69 6.69
C MET A 16 -24.24 6.44 7.31
N SER A 17 -24.87 5.28 7.17
CA SER A 17 -24.35 4.02 7.72
C SER A 17 -23.39 3.28 6.76
N HIS A 18 -23.30 3.70 5.48
CA HIS A 18 -22.48 3.02 4.47
C HIS A 18 -21.09 3.64 4.28
N ARG A 19 -20.73 4.69 4.99
CA ARG A 19 -19.38 5.27 4.93
C ARG A 19 -18.43 4.69 5.97
N LEU A 20 -18.49 3.39 6.18
CA LEU A 20 -17.53 2.70 7.04
C LEU A 20 -16.13 2.62 6.40
N LEU A 21 -16.06 2.72 5.09
CA LEU A 21 -14.81 2.62 4.35
C LEU A 21 -14.58 3.87 3.50
N PRO A 22 -13.35 4.36 3.41
CA PRO A 22 -13.01 5.52 2.59
C PRO A 22 -13.16 5.20 1.09
N THR A 23 -13.39 6.24 0.30
CA THR A 23 -13.50 6.13 -1.16
C THR A 23 -12.14 5.95 -1.79
N LEU A 24 -12.02 5.04 -2.75
CA LEU A 24 -10.81 4.87 -3.54
C LEU A 24 -10.50 6.15 -4.34
N ARG A 25 -9.26 6.62 -4.24
CA ARG A 25 -8.75 7.80 -4.94
C ARG A 25 -7.78 7.46 -6.07
N TYR A 26 -7.12 6.32 -5.94
CA TYR A 26 -6.12 5.85 -6.90
C TYR A 26 -6.47 4.46 -7.39
N PRO A 27 -6.09 4.11 -8.62
CA PRO A 27 -6.28 2.75 -9.11
C PRO A 27 -5.42 1.79 -8.29
N ILE A 28 -6.02 0.68 -7.85
CA ILE A 28 -5.29 -0.41 -7.20
C ILE A 28 -4.50 -1.15 -8.27
N ALA A 29 -3.20 -1.34 -8.04
CA ALA A 29 -2.35 -2.06 -8.97
C ALA A 29 -2.78 -3.54 -9.06
N PRO A 30 -2.96 -4.09 -10.26
CA PRO A 30 -3.44 -5.47 -10.44
C PRO A 30 -2.38 -6.53 -10.12
N SER A 31 -1.12 -6.14 -9.98
CA SER A 31 -0.01 -7.04 -9.68
C SER A 31 1.11 -6.30 -8.93
N LEU A 32 2.01 -7.06 -8.31
CA LEU A 32 3.20 -6.48 -7.67
C LEU A 32 4.06 -5.70 -8.68
N GLY A 33 4.24 -6.22 -9.90
CA GLY A 33 4.99 -5.53 -10.94
C GLY A 33 4.37 -4.17 -11.32
N ALA A 34 3.04 -4.12 -11.45
CA ALA A 34 2.32 -2.88 -11.71
C ALA A 34 2.45 -1.89 -10.54
N PHE A 35 2.46 -2.39 -9.29
CA PHE A 35 2.66 -1.54 -8.12
C PHE A 35 4.09 -0.99 -8.04
N VAL A 36 5.10 -1.81 -8.35
CA VAL A 36 6.50 -1.36 -8.45
C VAL A 36 6.63 -0.22 -9.47
N HIS A 37 6.02 -0.36 -10.64
CA HIS A 37 6.00 0.69 -11.65
C HIS A 37 5.31 1.97 -11.17
N GLN A 38 4.17 1.83 -10.50
CA GLN A 38 3.44 2.96 -9.91
C GLN A 38 4.28 3.69 -8.84
N LEU A 39 5.02 2.97 -8.00
CA LEU A 39 5.94 3.55 -7.03
C LEU A 39 7.12 4.27 -7.71
N GLU A 40 7.65 3.70 -8.78
CA GLU A 40 8.76 4.27 -9.54
C GLU A 40 8.37 5.58 -10.22
N GLU A 41 7.21 5.62 -10.89
CA GLU A 41 6.66 6.84 -11.51
C GLU A 41 6.46 7.98 -10.50
N ARG A 42 6.16 7.66 -9.25
CA ARG A 42 5.96 8.63 -8.16
C ARG A 42 7.25 8.99 -7.42
N GLY A 43 8.39 8.43 -7.80
CA GLY A 43 9.66 8.65 -7.11
C GLY A 43 9.74 8.00 -5.71
N LEU A 44 8.86 7.04 -5.42
CA LEU A 44 8.77 6.32 -4.16
C LEU A 44 9.57 5.01 -4.14
N LEU A 45 10.25 4.69 -5.24
CA LEU A 45 11.09 3.50 -5.40
C LEU A 45 12.43 3.88 -6.01
N ARG A 46 13.48 3.20 -5.55
CA ARG A 46 14.83 3.27 -6.13
C ARG A 46 15.32 1.90 -6.52
N ARG A 47 15.96 1.80 -7.70
CA ARG A 47 16.64 0.58 -8.16
C ARG A 47 18.08 0.58 -7.70
N ILE A 48 18.55 -0.54 -7.18
CA ILE A 48 19.95 -0.77 -6.81
C ILE A 48 20.52 -1.78 -7.78
N GLN A 49 21.45 -1.34 -8.63
CA GLN A 49 22.03 -2.12 -9.71
C GLN A 49 23.40 -2.71 -9.37
N ILE A 50 23.92 -2.44 -8.19
CA ILE A 50 25.15 -3.04 -7.69
C ILE A 50 24.85 -4.37 -6.98
N PRO A 51 25.80 -5.32 -6.97
CA PRO A 51 25.66 -6.56 -6.20
C PRO A 51 25.50 -6.29 -4.70
N VAL A 52 24.49 -6.91 -4.07
CA VAL A 52 24.20 -6.79 -2.63
C VAL A 52 24.02 -8.18 -2.04
N SER A 53 24.72 -8.47 -0.94
CA SER A 53 24.62 -9.76 -0.25
C SER A 53 23.25 -9.94 0.41
N MET A 54 22.63 -11.10 0.17
CA MET A 54 21.35 -11.47 0.78
C MET A 54 21.47 -11.75 2.28
N ARG A 55 22.68 -12.09 2.76
CA ARG A 55 22.87 -12.58 4.13
C ARG A 55 22.69 -11.49 5.19
N HIS A 56 23.39 -10.35 5.06
CA HIS A 56 23.38 -9.28 6.07
C HIS A 56 23.15 -7.90 5.48
N GLU A 57 23.65 -7.64 4.28
CA GLU A 57 23.61 -6.31 3.70
C GLU A 57 22.18 -5.85 3.38
N ILE A 58 21.35 -6.71 2.82
CA ILE A 58 19.96 -6.36 2.50
C ILE A 58 19.18 -5.99 3.77
N THR A 59 19.35 -6.75 4.84
CA THR A 59 18.69 -6.48 6.12
C THR A 59 19.14 -5.16 6.71
N GLU A 60 20.44 -4.88 6.68
CA GLU A 60 20.98 -3.63 7.23
C GLU A 60 20.57 -2.41 6.38
N ILE A 61 20.59 -2.54 5.06
CA ILE A 61 20.10 -1.51 4.13
C ILE A 61 18.63 -1.23 4.42
N HIS A 62 17.79 -2.28 4.51
CA HIS A 62 16.37 -2.15 4.80
C HIS A 62 16.13 -1.42 6.13
N ARG A 63 16.83 -1.81 7.19
CA ARG A 63 16.71 -1.17 8.51
C ARG A 63 17.02 0.34 8.45
N ARG A 64 18.12 0.71 7.85
CA ARG A 64 18.54 2.12 7.73
C ARG A 64 17.57 2.94 6.89
N VAL A 65 17.10 2.38 5.77
CA VAL A 65 16.15 3.06 4.90
C VAL A 65 14.79 3.23 5.57
N LEU A 66 14.36 2.23 6.34
CA LEU A 66 13.12 2.29 7.11
C LEU A 66 13.20 3.39 8.19
N GLU A 67 14.28 3.43 8.98
CA GLU A 67 14.52 4.44 10.01
C GLU A 67 14.57 5.87 9.43
N ALA A 68 15.09 6.02 8.23
CA ALA A 68 15.15 7.29 7.51
C ALA A 68 13.86 7.67 6.75
N ASN A 69 12.78 6.90 6.88
CA ASN A 69 11.56 7.03 6.06
C ASN A 69 11.85 7.09 4.55
N GLY A 70 12.86 6.32 4.12
CA GLY A 70 13.32 6.30 2.73
C GLY A 70 12.42 5.53 1.78
N PRO A 71 12.75 5.52 0.48
CA PRO A 71 11.95 4.88 -0.56
C PRO A 71 11.91 3.35 -0.45
N ALA A 72 11.03 2.71 -1.20
CA ALA A 72 11.14 1.30 -1.50
C ALA A 72 12.41 1.04 -2.34
N LEU A 73 13.04 -0.11 -2.16
CA LEU A 73 14.25 -0.46 -2.89
C LEU A 73 14.03 -1.76 -3.68
N LEU A 74 14.35 -1.73 -4.96
CA LEU A 74 14.43 -2.91 -5.81
C LEU A 74 15.90 -3.24 -6.06
N ILE A 75 16.38 -4.31 -5.43
CA ILE A 75 17.76 -4.80 -5.56
C ILE A 75 17.78 -5.76 -6.74
N GLU A 76 18.41 -5.33 -7.84
CA GLU A 76 18.39 -6.09 -9.11
C GLU A 76 19.43 -7.21 -9.15
N GLN A 77 20.50 -7.09 -8.35
CA GLN A 77 21.60 -8.06 -8.33
C GLN A 77 21.86 -8.58 -6.90
N PRO A 78 20.91 -9.32 -6.31
CA PRO A 78 21.17 -9.92 -5.01
C PRO A 78 22.14 -11.10 -5.16
N VAL A 79 23.07 -11.21 -4.20
CA VAL A 79 24.09 -12.26 -4.15
C VAL A 79 23.75 -13.21 -2.98
N ARG A 80 23.71 -14.51 -3.28
CA ARG A 80 23.45 -15.57 -2.30
C ARG A 80 24.61 -15.76 -1.32
N GLU A 81 24.39 -16.53 -0.24
CA GLU A 81 25.44 -16.82 0.76
C GLU A 81 26.68 -17.50 0.17
N ASP A 82 26.50 -18.30 -0.86
CA ASP A 82 27.60 -18.99 -1.59
C ASP A 82 28.34 -18.11 -2.58
N GLY A 83 28.01 -16.82 -2.64
CA GLY A 83 28.60 -15.85 -3.56
C GLY A 83 28.02 -15.88 -4.98
N THR A 84 27.05 -16.76 -5.27
CA THR A 84 26.41 -16.80 -6.59
C THR A 84 25.35 -15.72 -6.77
N PRO A 85 25.22 -15.12 -7.97
CA PRO A 85 24.16 -14.16 -8.22
C PRO A 85 22.78 -14.83 -8.23
N SER A 86 21.79 -14.17 -7.66
CA SER A 86 20.40 -14.58 -7.78
C SER A 86 19.79 -14.03 -9.07
N THR A 87 19.00 -14.85 -9.75
CA THR A 87 18.24 -14.43 -10.93
C THR A 87 16.97 -13.68 -10.57
N MET A 88 16.55 -13.74 -9.30
CA MET A 88 15.34 -13.07 -8.81
C MET A 88 15.72 -11.81 -8.04
N PRO A 89 15.22 -10.63 -8.44
CA PRO A 89 15.44 -9.40 -7.70
C PRO A 89 14.74 -9.43 -6.34
N VAL A 90 15.21 -8.61 -5.40
CA VAL A 90 14.64 -8.48 -4.06
C VAL A 90 14.06 -7.09 -3.87
N LEU A 91 12.80 -7.04 -3.46
CA LEU A 91 12.09 -5.80 -3.18
C LEU A 91 11.95 -5.64 -1.66
N VAL A 92 12.45 -4.53 -1.12
CA VAL A 92 12.40 -4.23 0.32
C VAL A 92 11.78 -2.86 0.59
N ASN A 93 11.31 -2.66 1.82
CA ASN A 93 10.72 -1.41 2.29
C ASN A 93 9.49 -0.95 1.50
N VAL A 94 8.74 -1.88 0.93
CA VAL A 94 7.56 -1.57 0.10
C VAL A 94 6.51 -0.80 0.88
N PHE A 95 6.22 -1.23 2.09
CA PHE A 95 5.20 -0.67 2.98
C PHE A 95 5.79 0.08 4.19
N GLY A 96 6.99 0.61 4.03
CA GLY A 96 7.70 1.31 5.12
C GLY A 96 7.16 2.70 5.46
N THR A 97 6.21 3.24 4.69
CA THR A 97 5.54 4.51 4.98
C THR A 97 4.04 4.41 4.78
N ASN A 98 3.28 5.20 5.55
CA ASN A 98 1.82 5.26 5.43
C ASN A 98 1.38 5.70 4.02
N GLU A 99 2.15 6.55 3.35
CA GLU A 99 1.88 6.97 1.97
C GLU A 99 1.86 5.78 1.00
N ARG A 100 2.85 4.89 1.09
CA ARG A 100 2.92 3.70 0.22
C ARG A 100 1.84 2.67 0.57
N ILE A 101 1.49 2.54 1.85
CA ILE A 101 0.38 1.68 2.27
C ILE A 101 -0.94 2.22 1.70
N ALA A 102 -1.21 3.51 1.86
CA ALA A 102 -2.41 4.14 1.32
C ALA A 102 -2.51 3.98 -0.20
N LEU A 103 -1.41 4.23 -0.92
CA LEU A 103 -1.34 4.07 -2.36
C LEU A 103 -1.64 2.63 -2.80
N ALA A 104 -1.11 1.62 -2.11
CA ALA A 104 -1.39 0.20 -2.40
C ALA A 104 -2.86 -0.14 -2.23
N MET A 105 -3.53 0.52 -1.30
CA MET A 105 -4.97 0.36 -1.02
C MET A 105 -5.86 1.27 -1.88
N GLY A 106 -5.27 2.07 -2.75
CA GLY A 106 -6.01 3.04 -3.58
C GLY A 106 -6.55 4.24 -2.81
N LEU A 107 -5.98 4.54 -1.63
CA LEU A 107 -6.46 5.56 -0.71
C LEU A 107 -5.51 6.77 -0.64
N ASP A 108 -6.03 7.89 -0.14
CA ASP A 108 -5.20 8.99 0.36
C ASP A 108 -4.66 8.61 1.77
N VAL A 109 -3.47 9.05 2.11
CA VAL A 109 -2.86 8.78 3.43
C VAL A 109 -3.72 9.28 4.58
N ARG A 110 -4.50 10.35 4.37
CA ARG A 110 -5.42 10.93 5.36
C ARG A 110 -6.63 10.03 5.67
N ASP A 111 -6.90 9.08 4.79
CA ASP A 111 -8.04 8.16 4.92
C ASP A 111 -7.68 6.85 5.65
N LEU A 112 -6.41 6.64 6.02
CA LEU A 112 -5.95 5.41 6.68
C LEU A 112 -6.58 5.20 8.06
N ASP A 113 -6.73 6.26 8.84
CA ASP A 113 -7.35 6.16 10.17
C ASP A 113 -8.82 5.77 10.04
N ALA A 114 -9.55 6.39 9.11
CA ALA A 114 -10.95 6.03 8.82
C ALA A 114 -11.09 4.58 8.34
N LEU A 115 -10.12 4.08 7.55
CA LEU A 115 -10.07 2.68 7.16
C LEU A 115 -9.88 1.77 8.39
N GLY A 116 -8.94 2.12 9.28
CA GLY A 116 -8.66 1.39 10.50
C GLY A 116 -9.90 1.28 11.41
N GLU A 117 -10.60 2.38 11.61
CA GLU A 117 -11.86 2.41 12.36
C GLU A 117 -12.94 1.54 11.72
N GLY A 118 -13.11 1.64 10.39
CA GLY A 118 -14.07 0.82 9.65
C GLY A 118 -13.77 -0.68 9.77
N LEU A 119 -12.51 -1.08 9.66
CA LEU A 119 -12.09 -2.48 9.83
C LEU A 119 -12.27 -2.97 11.27
N ALA A 120 -12.03 -2.11 12.28
CA ALA A 120 -12.26 -2.44 13.69
C ALA A 120 -13.73 -2.74 13.98
N GLN A 121 -14.65 -1.99 13.37
CA GLN A 121 -16.10 -2.23 13.50
C GLN A 121 -16.52 -3.58 12.89
N LEU A 122 -15.88 -4.03 11.82
CA LEU A 122 -16.14 -5.35 11.23
C LEU A 122 -15.71 -6.52 12.14
N ARG A 123 -14.76 -6.29 13.06
CA ARG A 123 -14.30 -7.30 14.03
C ARG A 123 -15.20 -7.38 15.27
N SER A 124 -16.01 -6.38 15.52
CA SER A 124 -16.91 -6.40 16.68
C SER A 124 -18.00 -7.44 16.47
N PRO A 125 -18.13 -8.46 17.33
CA PRO A 125 -19.24 -9.40 17.25
C PRO A 125 -20.54 -8.62 17.41
N LYS A 126 -21.47 -8.83 16.49
CA LYS A 126 -22.82 -8.31 16.68
C LYS A 126 -23.43 -8.98 17.92
N PRO A 127 -24.05 -8.21 18.81
CA PRO A 127 -24.77 -8.77 19.92
C PRO A 127 -25.93 -9.67 19.48
#